data_1dd22757c0e07ec22b90acc0ed91aeab
#
_entry.id   1dd22757c0e07ec22b90acc0ed91aeab
#
_cell.length_a   1.000
_cell.length_b   1.000
_cell.length_c   1.000
_cell.angle_alpha   90.00
_cell.angle_beta   90.00
_cell.angle_gamma   90.00
#
_symmetry.space_group_name_H-M   'P 1'
#
loop_
_entity.id
_entity.type
_entity.pdbx_description
1 polymer ?
#
loop_
_entity_poly.entity_id
_entity_poly.type
_entity_poly.pdbx_seq_one_letter_code
_entity_poly.pdbx_strand_id
1 'polypeptide(L)'
;YGQFFAKKLERSLSDASLSPLARIQAFVDGAKAGMQKFDYRRGCLIGNLGQEMAALPESFRSLLCAVFRDWESRVERVLEEARKLGEVPQSLSCDQMAQFFWTGWEGAVLRAKLEQSPEPLDRFAQGFMALVRGS
;
A
#
# COMPACT_ATOMS: atom_id res chain seq x y z
N TYR A 1 -9.12 -12.15 6.97
CA TYR A 1 -9.00 -10.93 6.16
C TYR A 1 -7.56 -10.66 5.73
N GLY A 2 -6.60 -10.75 6.65
CA GLY A 2 -5.19 -10.52 6.34
C GLY A 2 -4.67 -11.42 5.23
N GLN A 3 -5.01 -12.71 5.27
CA GLN A 3 -4.60 -13.66 4.23
C GLN A 3 -5.28 -13.37 2.89
N PHE A 4 -6.56 -13.00 2.92
CA PHE A 4 -7.30 -12.64 1.73
C PHE A 4 -6.67 -11.42 1.06
N PHE A 5 -6.38 -10.39 1.85
CA PHE A 5 -5.78 -9.16 1.34
C PHE A 5 -4.36 -9.43 0.83
N ALA A 6 -3.57 -10.27 1.54
CA ALA A 6 -2.22 -10.61 1.11
C ALA A 6 -2.23 -11.31 -0.25
N LYS A 7 -3.18 -12.20 -0.51
CA LYS A 7 -3.31 -12.85 -1.82
C LYS A 7 -3.64 -11.84 -2.90
N LYS A 8 -4.54 -10.91 -2.61
CA LYS A 8 -4.92 -9.86 -3.56
C LYS A 8 -3.74 -8.94 -3.86
N LEU A 9 -3.00 -8.56 -2.83
CA LEU A 9 -1.80 -7.74 -2.97
C LEU A 9 -0.74 -8.46 -3.81
N GLU A 10 -0.47 -9.73 -3.49
CA GLU A 10 0.55 -10.53 -4.20
C GLU A 10 0.19 -10.70 -5.67
N ARG A 11 -1.09 -10.84 -6.00
CA ARG A 11 -1.54 -10.98 -7.38
C ARG A 11 -1.09 -9.80 -8.24
N SER A 12 -1.16 -8.58 -7.71
CA SER A 12 -0.69 -7.40 -8.40
C SER A 12 0.84 -7.30 -8.38
N LEU A 13 1.46 -7.56 -7.23
CA LEU A 13 2.89 -7.34 -7.02
C LEU A 13 3.77 -8.41 -7.67
N SER A 14 3.22 -9.57 -8.04
CA SER A 14 3.98 -10.65 -8.68
C SER A 14 3.76 -10.74 -10.19
N ASP A 15 3.01 -9.82 -10.77
CA ASP A 15 2.71 -9.85 -12.21
C ASP A 15 3.97 -9.54 -13.03
N ALA A 16 4.60 -10.60 -13.53
CA ALA A 16 5.86 -10.49 -14.28
C ALA A 16 5.71 -9.81 -15.64
N SER A 17 4.46 -9.63 -16.13
CA SER A 17 4.23 -8.89 -17.37
C SER A 17 4.39 -7.39 -17.20
N LEU A 18 4.43 -6.90 -15.95
CA LEU A 18 4.57 -5.50 -15.62
C LEU A 18 5.93 -5.22 -15.00
N SER A 19 6.47 -4.01 -15.22
CA SER A 19 7.64 -3.56 -14.49
C SER A 19 7.32 -3.46 -12.99
N PRO A 20 8.34 -3.50 -12.11
CA PRO A 20 8.08 -3.43 -10.67
C PRO A 20 7.23 -2.24 -10.24
N LEU A 21 7.53 -1.04 -10.68
CA LEU A 21 6.73 0.13 -10.30
C LEU A 21 5.32 0.06 -10.88
N ALA A 22 5.16 -0.51 -12.09
CA ALA A 22 3.84 -0.70 -12.69
C ALA A 22 3.00 -1.69 -11.87
N ARG A 23 3.62 -2.65 -11.20
CA ARG A 23 2.90 -3.57 -10.30
C ARG A 23 2.32 -2.85 -9.10
N ILE A 24 3.07 -1.90 -8.53
CA ILE A 24 2.57 -1.07 -7.42
C ILE A 24 1.41 -0.21 -7.92
N GLN A 25 1.54 0.39 -9.10
CA GLN A 25 0.45 1.18 -9.68
C GLN A 25 -0.79 0.32 -9.93
N ALA A 26 -0.62 -0.93 -10.39
CA ALA A 26 -1.73 -1.85 -10.60
C ALA A 26 -2.46 -2.16 -9.30
N PHE A 27 -1.73 -2.31 -8.20
CA PHE A 27 -2.36 -2.47 -6.88
C PHE A 27 -3.21 -1.24 -6.53
N VAL A 28 -2.66 -0.05 -6.71
CA VAL A 28 -3.37 1.20 -6.43
C VAL A 28 -4.64 1.31 -7.27
N ASP A 29 -4.53 1.02 -8.57
CA ASP A 29 -5.67 1.10 -9.49
C ASP A 29 -6.75 0.09 -9.13
N GLY A 30 -6.37 -1.13 -8.76
CA GLY A 30 -7.31 -2.16 -8.33
C GLY A 30 -8.02 -1.80 -7.04
N ALA A 31 -7.29 -1.23 -6.08
CA ALA A 31 -7.88 -0.79 -4.81
C ALA A 31 -8.84 0.38 -5.02
N LYS A 32 -8.47 1.31 -5.91
CA LYS A 32 -9.31 2.44 -6.27
C LYS A 32 -10.62 1.96 -6.89
N ALA A 33 -10.56 1.01 -7.83
CA ALA A 33 -11.74 0.44 -8.45
C ALA A 33 -12.63 -0.27 -7.41
N GLY A 34 -12.01 -0.99 -6.45
CA GLY A 34 -12.73 -1.65 -5.38
C GLY A 34 -13.45 -0.67 -4.45
N MET A 35 -12.80 0.44 -4.11
CA MET A 35 -13.42 1.47 -3.30
C MET A 35 -14.56 2.16 -4.04
N GLN A 36 -14.38 2.42 -5.33
CA GLN A 36 -15.40 3.05 -6.18
C GLN A 36 -16.66 2.18 -6.25
N LYS A 37 -16.50 0.87 -6.31
CA LYS A 37 -17.61 -0.09 -6.35
C LYS A 37 -18.53 0.06 -5.14
N PHE A 38 -18.00 0.46 -4.00
CA PHE A 38 -18.75 0.63 -2.75
C PHE A 38 -18.92 2.11 -2.37
N ASP A 39 -18.86 3.02 -3.36
CA ASP A 39 -19.02 4.47 -3.18
C ASP A 39 -18.09 5.04 -2.11
N TYR A 40 -16.88 4.49 -1.99
CA TYR A 40 -15.86 4.91 -1.03
C TYR A 40 -16.32 4.82 0.43
N ARG A 41 -17.32 3.96 0.72
CA ARG A 41 -17.82 3.78 2.09
C ARG A 41 -17.02 2.74 2.86
N ARG A 42 -16.22 1.92 2.15
CA ARG A 42 -15.37 0.90 2.74
C ARG A 42 -13.91 1.28 2.57
N GLY A 43 -13.15 1.18 3.64
CA GLY A 43 -11.71 1.34 3.62
C GLY A 43 -11.01 0.02 3.91
N CYS A 44 -9.75 0.09 4.31
CA CYS A 44 -8.99 -1.07 4.73
C CYS A 44 -9.45 -1.51 6.12
N LEU A 45 -9.92 -2.75 6.25
CA LEU A 45 -10.37 -3.26 7.55
C LEU A 45 -9.26 -3.20 8.59
N ILE A 46 -8.04 -3.59 8.22
CA ILE A 46 -6.90 -3.58 9.16
C ILE A 46 -6.57 -2.16 9.59
N GLY A 47 -6.55 -1.21 8.65
CA GLY A 47 -6.30 0.19 8.98
C GLY A 47 -7.42 0.80 9.83
N ASN A 48 -8.68 0.48 9.52
CA ASN A 48 -9.81 0.96 10.31
C ASN A 48 -9.75 0.44 11.74
N LEU A 49 -9.46 -0.84 11.92
CA LEU A 49 -9.28 -1.43 13.25
C LEU A 49 -8.10 -0.79 13.97
N GLY A 50 -6.99 -0.56 13.25
CA GLY A 50 -5.81 0.07 13.82
C GLY A 50 -6.07 1.45 14.38
N GLN A 51 -6.93 2.23 13.74
CA GLN A 51 -7.27 3.57 14.20
C GLN A 51 -8.13 3.58 15.47
N GLU A 52 -8.88 2.52 15.71
CA GLU A 52 -9.74 2.40 16.90
C GLU A 52 -9.04 1.68 18.04
N MET A 53 -7.80 1.30 17.85
CA MET A 53 -7.14 0.24 18.61
C MET A 53 -6.41 0.65 19.86
N ALA A 54 -6.39 1.92 20.23
CA ALA A 54 -5.73 2.32 21.47
C ALA A 54 -6.28 1.57 22.68
N ALA A 55 -7.51 1.05 22.59
CA ALA A 55 -8.22 0.36 23.67
C ALA A 55 -8.21 -1.17 23.54
N LEU A 56 -7.59 -1.74 22.49
CA LEU A 56 -7.65 -3.19 22.27
C LEU A 56 -6.50 -3.93 22.96
N PRO A 57 -6.68 -5.25 23.22
CA PRO A 57 -5.65 -6.05 23.88
C PRO A 57 -4.32 -6.00 23.12
N GLU A 58 -3.22 -6.09 23.86
CA GLU A 58 -1.88 -6.03 23.28
C GLU A 58 -1.63 -7.12 22.23
N SER A 59 -2.15 -8.33 22.46
CA SER A 59 -2.03 -9.43 21.51
C SER A 59 -2.65 -9.08 20.16
N PHE A 60 -3.76 -8.36 20.15
CA PHE A 60 -4.43 -7.95 18.92
C PHE A 60 -3.64 -6.85 18.22
N ARG A 61 -3.09 -5.90 18.98
CA ARG A 61 -2.23 -4.86 18.41
C ARG A 61 -0.99 -5.47 17.77
N SER A 62 -0.38 -6.45 18.43
CA SER A 62 0.80 -7.16 17.90
C SER A 62 0.47 -7.88 16.61
N LEU A 63 -0.72 -8.49 16.52
CA LEU A 63 -1.16 -9.15 15.30
C LEU A 63 -1.29 -8.17 14.14
N LEU A 64 -1.89 -7.00 14.37
CA LEU A 64 -2.03 -5.98 13.33
C LEU A 64 -0.66 -5.45 12.89
N CYS A 65 0.25 -5.23 13.83
CA CYS A 65 1.60 -4.82 13.48
C CYS A 65 2.30 -5.86 12.60
N ALA A 66 2.08 -7.14 12.89
CA ALA A 66 2.66 -8.22 12.09
C ALA A 66 2.09 -8.23 10.67
N VAL A 67 0.79 -7.96 10.52
CA VAL A 67 0.16 -7.86 9.20
C VAL A 67 0.77 -6.71 8.40
N PHE A 68 0.93 -5.53 9.00
CA PHE A 68 1.54 -4.40 8.31
C PHE A 68 3.00 -4.69 7.93
N ARG A 69 3.76 -5.35 8.79
CA ARG A 69 5.15 -5.73 8.45
C ARG A 69 5.19 -6.70 7.26
N ASP A 70 4.24 -7.63 7.18
CA ASP A 70 4.15 -8.53 6.02
C ASP A 70 3.88 -7.73 4.73
N TRP A 71 2.93 -6.81 4.76
CA TRP A 71 2.61 -5.98 3.60
C TRP A 71 3.80 -5.09 3.21
N GLU A 72 4.50 -4.54 4.20
CA GLU A 72 5.70 -3.73 3.95
C GLU A 72 6.77 -4.55 3.25
N SER A 73 7.01 -5.78 3.71
CA SER A 73 8.04 -6.62 3.09
C SER A 73 7.69 -6.99 1.64
N ARG A 74 6.42 -7.09 1.31
CA ARG A 74 5.99 -7.37 -0.08
C ARG A 74 6.32 -6.19 -1.00
N VAL A 75 6.04 -4.97 -0.58
CA VAL A 75 6.37 -3.77 -1.37
C VAL A 75 7.89 -3.56 -1.41
N GLU A 76 8.59 -3.83 -0.31
CA GLU A 76 10.05 -3.73 -0.27
C GLU A 76 10.70 -4.60 -1.34
N ARG A 77 10.24 -5.85 -1.50
CA ARG A 77 10.78 -6.76 -2.52
C ARG A 77 10.57 -6.22 -3.93
N VAL A 78 9.41 -5.61 -4.18
CA VAL A 78 9.14 -5.00 -5.49
C VAL A 78 10.09 -3.82 -5.74
N LEU A 79 10.31 -2.98 -4.72
CA LEU A 79 11.22 -1.85 -4.83
C LEU A 79 12.68 -2.30 -5.01
N GLU A 80 13.08 -3.39 -4.37
CA GLU A 80 14.41 -3.98 -4.57
C GLU A 80 14.59 -4.46 -6.01
N GLU A 81 13.57 -5.08 -6.58
CA GLU A 81 13.60 -5.48 -7.99
C GLU A 81 13.67 -4.26 -8.91
N ALA A 82 12.90 -3.22 -8.59
CA ALA A 82 12.96 -1.95 -9.35
C ALA A 82 14.36 -1.36 -9.33
N ARG A 83 15.03 -1.42 -8.16
CA ARG A 83 16.40 -0.92 -8.03
C ARG A 83 17.36 -1.74 -8.90
N LYS A 84 17.23 -3.07 -8.91
CA LYS A 84 18.06 -3.93 -9.75
C LYS A 84 17.88 -3.66 -11.23
N LEU A 85 16.67 -3.32 -11.63
CA LEU A 85 16.35 -3.04 -13.04
C LEU A 85 16.59 -1.58 -13.43
N GLY A 86 17.01 -0.74 -12.49
CA GLY A 86 17.33 0.65 -12.78
C GLY A 86 16.13 1.58 -12.85
N GLU A 87 14.93 1.12 -12.43
CA GLU A 87 13.75 2.00 -12.39
C GLU A 87 13.84 3.04 -11.27
N VAL A 88 14.57 2.74 -10.22
CA VAL A 88 14.78 3.64 -9.09
C VAL A 88 16.27 3.72 -8.79
N PRO A 89 16.73 4.81 -8.12
CA PRO A 89 18.16 4.97 -7.82
C PRO A 89 18.70 3.86 -6.93
N GLN A 90 19.99 3.53 -7.12
CA GLN A 90 20.67 2.54 -6.28
C GLN A 90 20.73 2.96 -4.82
N SER A 91 20.65 4.25 -4.55
CA SER A 91 20.68 4.80 -3.19
C SER A 91 19.34 4.72 -2.48
N LEU A 92 18.26 4.25 -3.15
CA LEU A 92 16.95 4.18 -2.53
C LEU A 92 16.95 3.21 -1.35
N SER A 93 16.43 3.65 -0.20
CA SER A 93 16.18 2.78 0.94
C SER A 93 14.83 2.09 0.74
N CYS A 94 14.86 0.84 0.24
CA CYS A 94 13.64 0.12 -0.14
C CYS A 94 12.77 -0.21 1.06
N ASP A 95 13.38 -0.57 2.21
CA ASP A 95 12.62 -0.86 3.42
C ASP A 95 11.91 0.38 3.96
N GLN A 96 12.61 1.52 3.99
CA GLN A 96 12.02 2.77 4.45
C GLN A 96 10.90 3.23 3.52
N MET A 97 11.10 3.10 2.22
CA MET A 97 10.07 3.49 1.24
C MET A 97 8.85 2.57 1.28
N ALA A 98 9.05 1.28 1.55
CA ALA A 98 7.93 0.36 1.72
C ALA A 98 7.08 0.73 2.95
N GLN A 99 7.73 1.09 4.05
CA GLN A 99 7.04 1.55 5.25
C GLN A 99 6.30 2.86 4.97
N PHE A 100 6.96 3.77 4.27
CA PHE A 100 6.35 5.04 3.88
C PHE A 100 5.13 4.84 3.00
N PHE A 101 5.21 3.88 2.07
CA PHE A 101 4.08 3.55 1.20
C PHE A 101 2.84 3.19 2.03
N TRP A 102 2.98 2.26 2.98
CA TRP A 102 1.82 1.80 3.75
C TRP A 102 1.31 2.85 4.72
N THR A 103 2.20 3.65 5.31
CA THR A 103 1.78 4.77 6.15
C THR A 103 0.96 5.78 5.36
N GLY A 104 1.44 6.15 4.17
CA GLY A 104 0.74 7.09 3.31
C GLY A 104 -0.52 6.50 2.70
N TRP A 105 -0.46 5.22 2.31
CA TRP A 105 -1.60 4.52 1.73
C TRP A 105 -2.79 4.48 2.69
N GLU A 106 -2.54 4.12 3.96
CA GLU A 106 -3.62 4.08 4.95
C GLU A 106 -4.26 5.46 5.15
N GLY A 107 -3.45 6.51 5.14
CA GLY A 107 -3.97 7.87 5.21
C GLY A 107 -4.76 8.25 3.97
N ALA A 108 -4.29 7.86 2.79
CA ALA A 108 -4.98 8.12 1.54
C ALA A 108 -6.33 7.40 1.48
N VAL A 109 -6.38 6.14 1.94
CA VAL A 109 -7.63 5.37 2.02
C VAL A 109 -8.62 6.04 2.97
N LEU A 110 -8.16 6.47 4.14
CA LEU A 110 -8.99 7.19 5.09
C LEU A 110 -9.59 8.45 4.46
N ARG A 111 -8.74 9.24 3.78
CA ARG A 111 -9.18 10.48 3.14
C ARG A 111 -10.15 10.20 1.99
N ALA A 112 -9.89 9.18 1.17
CA ALA A 112 -10.80 8.80 0.09
C ALA A 112 -12.17 8.42 0.63
N LYS A 113 -12.20 7.70 1.75
CA LYS A 113 -13.44 7.31 2.40
C LYS A 113 -14.20 8.53 2.92
N LEU A 114 -13.51 9.45 3.60
CA LEU A 114 -14.12 10.67 4.14
C LEU A 114 -14.62 11.60 3.04
N GLU A 115 -13.85 11.77 1.99
CA GLU A 115 -14.16 12.68 0.89
C GLU A 115 -15.05 12.02 -0.17
N GLN A 116 -15.23 10.71 -0.11
CA GLN A 116 -15.96 9.91 -1.10
C GLN A 116 -15.45 10.19 -2.52
N SER A 117 -14.12 10.12 -2.69
CA SER A 117 -13.42 10.49 -3.91
C SER A 117 -12.16 9.67 -4.06
N PRO A 118 -11.74 9.30 -5.29
CA PRO A 118 -10.47 8.63 -5.53
C PRO A 118 -9.27 9.57 -5.44
N GLU A 119 -9.50 10.87 -5.38
CA GLU A 119 -8.45 11.87 -5.48
C GLU A 119 -7.31 11.69 -4.47
N PRO A 120 -7.56 11.41 -3.17
CA PRO A 120 -6.46 11.16 -2.24
C PRO A 120 -5.58 9.97 -2.61
N LEU A 121 -6.16 8.91 -3.20
CA LEU A 121 -5.41 7.76 -3.66
C LEU A 121 -4.49 8.13 -4.84
N ASP A 122 -5.03 8.89 -5.79
CA ASP A 122 -4.28 9.32 -6.97
C ASP A 122 -3.12 10.24 -6.57
N ARG A 123 -3.37 11.19 -5.67
CA ARG A 123 -2.35 12.11 -5.18
C ARG A 123 -1.23 11.38 -4.47
N PHE A 124 -1.59 10.44 -3.61
CA PHE A 124 -0.58 9.66 -2.90
C PHE A 124 0.25 8.84 -3.87
N ALA A 125 -0.38 8.14 -4.81
CA ALA A 125 0.33 7.30 -5.77
C ALA A 125 1.28 8.12 -6.63
N GLN A 126 0.85 9.26 -7.13
CA GLN A 126 1.69 10.15 -7.93
C GLN A 126 2.88 10.66 -7.13
N GLY A 127 2.65 11.08 -5.90
CA GLY A 127 3.71 11.58 -5.02
C GLY A 127 4.71 10.48 -4.67
N PHE A 128 4.21 9.28 -4.37
CA PHE A 128 5.07 8.14 -4.06
C PHE A 128 5.95 7.78 -5.25
N MET A 129 5.35 7.68 -6.45
CA MET A 129 6.12 7.33 -7.66
C MET A 129 7.20 8.37 -7.96
N ALA A 130 6.88 9.66 -7.84
CA ALA A 130 7.88 10.71 -8.03
C ALA A 130 9.01 10.59 -7.02
N LEU A 131 8.67 10.32 -5.76
CA LEU A 131 9.66 10.20 -4.69
C LEU A 131 10.62 9.03 -4.93
N VAL A 132 10.10 7.84 -5.26
CA VAL A 132 10.95 6.67 -5.45
C VAL A 132 11.79 6.75 -6.74
N ARG A 133 11.31 7.45 -7.75
CA ARG A 133 12.09 7.67 -8.97
C ARG A 133 13.22 8.68 -8.78
N GLY A 134 13.20 9.45 -7.71
CA GLY A 134 14.25 10.41 -7.41
C GLY A 134 14.20 11.66 -8.27
N SER A 135 13.03 12.01 -8.75
CA SER A 135 12.83 13.20 -9.59
C SER A 135 12.60 14.47 -8.76
#